data_7130a73de399682634c56223cfdcd89a
#
_entry.id   7130a73de399682634c56223cfdcd89a
#
_cell.length_a   1.000
_cell.length_b   1.000
_cell.length_c   1.000
_cell.angle_alpha   90.00
_cell.angle_beta   90.00
_cell.angle_gamma   90.00
#
_symmetry.space_group_name_H-M   'P 1'
#
loop_
_entity.id
_entity.type
_entity.pdbx_description
1 polymer ?
#
loop_
_entity_poly.entity_id
_entity_poly.type
_entity_poly.pdbx_seq_one_letter_code
_entity_poly.pdbx_strand_id
1 'polypeptide(L)'
;MSDRKPRVVFPFVEAGFGHIMAEKSIADAFEKKYGKYCEVIRSDFFKETGSEAMAKFEKRLCNEVRLYNKCNFYGYLNIACMNLFGSRIASWFVMSKLYKDLFKDSMAHMRELRPDCVVSTHWATNY
;
A
#
# COMPACT_ATOMS: atom_id res chain seq x y z
N MET A 1 13.04 -24.36 -14.64
CA MET A 1 11.81 -23.93 -13.94
C MET A 1 12.14 -23.96 -12.46
N SER A 2 11.83 -22.91 -11.71
CA SER A 2 12.15 -22.86 -10.27
C SER A 2 11.23 -23.81 -9.52
N ASP A 3 11.80 -24.72 -8.70
CA ASP A 3 11.05 -25.67 -7.86
C ASP A 3 10.30 -25.01 -6.69
N ARG A 4 10.34 -23.67 -6.58
CA ARG A 4 9.62 -22.94 -5.51
C ARG A 4 8.16 -22.71 -5.88
N LYS A 5 7.31 -22.74 -4.87
CA LYS A 5 5.92 -22.30 -5.05
C LYS A 5 5.86 -20.82 -5.46
N PRO A 6 4.93 -20.45 -6.36
CA PRO A 6 4.68 -19.04 -6.65
C PRO A 6 4.32 -18.25 -5.40
N ARG A 7 4.85 -17.03 -5.28
CA ARG A 7 4.60 -16.12 -4.16
C ARG A 7 3.57 -15.06 -4.53
N VAL A 8 2.49 -15.01 -3.79
CA VAL A 8 1.47 -13.97 -3.92
C VAL A 8 1.52 -13.07 -2.70
N VAL A 9 1.87 -11.82 -2.91
CA VAL A 9 2.02 -10.82 -1.85
C VAL A 9 0.79 -9.93 -1.79
N PHE A 10 0.24 -9.79 -0.58
CA PHE A 10 -0.86 -8.91 -0.23
C PHE A 10 -0.30 -7.78 0.65
N PRO A 11 0.12 -6.65 0.05
CA PRO A 11 0.60 -5.52 0.82
C PRO A 11 -0.58 -4.78 1.42
N PHE A 12 -0.50 -4.47 2.71
CA PHE A 12 -1.48 -3.65 3.40
C PHE A 12 -0.82 -2.47 4.12
N VAL A 13 -1.66 -1.51 4.49
CA VAL A 13 -1.26 -0.30 5.20
C VAL A 13 -2.25 -0.07 6.32
N GLU A 14 -1.77 0.16 7.54
CA GLU A 14 -2.64 0.46 8.69
C GLU A 14 -3.17 1.92 8.67
N ALA A 15 -3.59 2.40 7.52
CA ALA A 15 -4.15 3.73 7.32
C ALA A 15 -5.69 3.71 7.21
N GLY A 16 -6.36 3.04 8.16
CA GLY A 16 -7.82 2.94 8.23
C GLY A 16 -8.36 1.51 8.12
N PHE A 17 -9.42 1.23 8.89
CA PHE A 17 -9.95 -0.14 9.01
C PHE A 17 -10.52 -0.71 7.70
N GLY A 18 -11.04 0.13 6.81
CA GLY A 18 -11.70 -0.33 5.58
C GLY A 18 -10.76 -1.10 4.65
N HIS A 19 -9.55 -0.62 4.47
CA HIS A 19 -8.57 -1.25 3.58
C HIS A 19 -7.98 -2.53 4.16
N ILE A 20 -7.73 -2.55 5.48
CA ILE A 20 -7.22 -3.72 6.19
C ILE A 20 -8.22 -4.87 6.14
N MET A 21 -9.50 -4.58 6.37
CA MET A 21 -10.55 -5.62 6.35
C MET A 21 -10.74 -6.19 4.95
N ALA A 22 -10.70 -5.35 3.92
CA ALA A 22 -10.80 -5.78 2.53
C ALA A 22 -9.61 -6.68 2.14
N GLU A 23 -8.37 -6.24 2.43
CA GLU A 23 -7.17 -7.03 2.18
C GLU A 23 -7.23 -8.37 2.90
N LYS A 24 -7.51 -8.35 4.22
CA LYS A 24 -7.60 -9.56 5.02
C LYS A 24 -8.60 -10.56 4.45
N SER A 25 -9.80 -10.10 4.09
CA SER A 25 -10.86 -10.96 3.55
C SER A 25 -10.45 -11.60 2.22
N ILE A 26 -9.79 -10.83 1.35
CA ILE A 26 -9.30 -11.31 0.05
C ILE A 26 -8.16 -12.31 0.25
N ALA A 27 -7.18 -11.98 1.10
CA ALA A 27 -6.04 -12.84 1.37
C ALA A 27 -6.46 -14.16 2.04
N ASP A 28 -7.39 -14.13 3.02
CA ASP A 28 -7.93 -15.32 3.67
C ASP A 28 -8.68 -16.24 2.67
N ALA A 29 -9.51 -15.64 1.81
CA ALA A 29 -10.23 -16.38 0.78
C ALA A 29 -9.26 -16.99 -0.25
N PHE A 30 -8.24 -16.24 -0.63
CA PHE A 30 -7.21 -16.69 -1.56
C PHE A 30 -6.37 -17.83 -0.97
N GLU A 31 -5.92 -17.69 0.26
CA GLU A 31 -5.13 -18.70 0.97
C GLU A 31 -5.93 -20.00 1.15
N LYS A 32 -7.21 -19.90 1.54
CA LYS A 32 -8.09 -21.05 1.66
C LYS A 32 -8.25 -21.83 0.35
N LYS A 33 -8.29 -21.12 -0.78
CA LYS A 33 -8.51 -21.71 -2.09
C LYS A 33 -7.23 -22.18 -2.76
N TYR A 34 -6.15 -21.40 -2.65
CA TYR A 34 -4.93 -21.58 -3.44
C TYR A 34 -3.67 -21.82 -2.62
N GLY A 35 -3.69 -21.75 -1.30
CA GLY A 35 -2.51 -21.91 -0.43
C GLY A 35 -1.76 -23.24 -0.58
N LYS A 36 -2.39 -24.27 -1.18
CA LYS A 36 -1.70 -25.51 -1.55
C LYS A 36 -0.74 -25.33 -2.72
N TYR A 37 -1.04 -24.38 -3.61
CA TYR A 37 -0.31 -24.17 -4.88
C TYR A 37 0.65 -23.00 -4.85
N CYS A 38 0.44 -22.03 -3.96
CA CYS A 38 1.26 -20.83 -3.83
C CYS A 38 1.54 -20.48 -2.36
N GLU A 39 2.57 -19.69 -2.16
CA GLU A 39 2.91 -19.07 -0.87
C GLU A 39 2.18 -17.74 -0.78
N VAL A 40 1.32 -17.55 0.21
CA VAL A 40 0.59 -16.31 0.46
C VAL A 40 1.34 -15.52 1.52
N ILE A 41 1.80 -14.32 1.16
CA ILE A 41 2.58 -13.43 2.03
C ILE A 41 1.74 -12.18 2.26
N ARG A 42 1.50 -11.86 3.53
CA ARG A 42 0.90 -10.59 3.95
C ARG A 42 2.01 -9.71 4.45
N SER A 43 2.12 -8.52 3.91
CA SER A 43 3.17 -7.59 4.28
C SER A 43 2.58 -6.27 4.77
N ASP A 44 2.90 -5.90 6.02
CA ASP A 44 2.71 -4.53 6.49
C ASP A 44 3.77 -3.65 5.85
N PHE A 45 3.40 -3.12 4.70
CA PHE A 45 4.29 -2.50 3.76
C PHE A 45 5.11 -1.35 4.34
N PHE A 46 4.56 -0.62 5.30
CA PHE A 46 5.28 0.50 5.92
C PHE A 46 6.15 0.08 7.10
N LYS A 47 5.71 -0.89 7.89
CA LYS A 47 6.46 -1.32 9.07
C LYS A 47 7.62 -2.24 8.73
N GLU A 48 7.41 -3.16 7.78
CA GLU A 48 8.41 -4.17 7.43
C GLU A 48 9.60 -3.62 6.66
N THR A 49 9.46 -2.47 5.98
CA THR A 49 10.60 -1.81 5.33
C THR A 49 11.66 -1.30 6.31
N GLY A 50 11.30 -1.08 7.58
CA GLY A 50 12.19 -0.49 8.58
C GLY A 50 12.65 0.95 8.27
N SER A 51 12.09 1.57 7.25
CA SER A 51 12.45 2.90 6.79
C SER A 51 11.80 4.00 7.65
N GLU A 52 12.61 4.94 8.13
CA GLU A 52 12.11 6.12 8.86
C GLU A 52 11.17 6.98 7.98
N ALA A 53 11.45 7.07 6.68
CA ALA A 53 10.62 7.78 5.73
C ALA A 53 9.22 7.15 5.61
N MET A 54 9.16 5.82 5.57
CA MET A 54 7.92 5.05 5.54
C MET A 54 7.11 5.23 6.82
N ALA A 55 7.74 5.16 7.99
CA ALA A 55 7.08 5.39 9.27
C ALA A 55 6.51 6.80 9.41
N LYS A 56 7.24 7.82 8.93
CA LYS A 56 6.74 9.21 8.88
C LYS A 56 5.54 9.36 7.95
N PHE A 57 5.58 8.69 6.81
CA PHE A 57 4.49 8.73 5.84
C PHE A 57 3.23 8.03 6.37
N GLU A 58 3.35 6.87 6.99
CA GLU A 58 2.25 6.17 7.66
C GLU A 58 1.58 7.07 8.72
N LYS A 59 2.39 7.69 9.59
CA LYS A 59 1.89 8.62 10.60
C LYS A 59 1.12 9.79 10.00
N ARG A 60 1.59 10.31 8.87
CA ARG A 60 0.93 11.39 8.13
C ARG A 60 -0.41 10.93 7.57
N LEU A 61 -0.47 9.76 6.92
CA LEU A 61 -1.71 9.18 6.42
C LEU A 61 -2.73 8.96 7.55
N CYS A 62 -2.32 8.40 8.68
CA CYS A 62 -3.19 8.22 9.84
C CYS A 62 -3.75 9.53 10.38
N ASN A 63 -2.93 10.60 10.40
CA ASN A 63 -3.38 11.92 10.82
C ASN A 63 -4.36 12.54 9.82
N GLU A 64 -4.16 12.35 8.53
CA GLU A 64 -5.08 12.80 7.49
C GLU A 64 -6.44 12.12 7.64
N VAL A 65 -6.47 10.81 7.81
CA VAL A 65 -7.73 10.06 8.06
C VAL A 65 -8.46 10.58 9.29
N ARG A 66 -7.74 10.93 10.38
CA ARG A 66 -8.34 11.53 11.56
C ARG A 66 -8.94 12.91 11.29
N LEU A 67 -8.28 13.73 10.47
CA LEU A 67 -8.78 15.05 10.08
C LEU A 67 -10.04 14.94 9.21
N TYR A 68 -10.08 13.99 8.28
CA TYR A 68 -11.29 13.69 7.50
C TYR A 68 -12.48 13.37 8.40
N ASN A 69 -12.26 12.52 9.40
CA ASN A 69 -13.33 12.11 10.33
C ASN A 69 -13.79 13.22 11.27
N LYS A 70 -12.96 14.26 11.49
CA LYS A 70 -13.29 15.38 12.37
C LYS A 70 -13.87 16.59 11.64
N CYS A 71 -13.55 16.79 10.38
CA CYS A 71 -13.89 17.97 9.62
C CYS A 71 -14.29 17.63 8.18
N ASN A 72 -15.61 17.62 7.93
CA ASN A 72 -16.15 17.33 6.60
C ASN A 72 -15.62 18.30 5.53
N PHE A 73 -15.44 19.58 5.88
CA PHE A 73 -14.90 20.58 4.95
C PHE A 73 -13.48 20.23 4.48
N TYR A 74 -12.63 19.71 5.37
CA TYR A 74 -11.31 19.26 5.03
C TYR A 74 -11.36 18.07 4.04
N GLY A 75 -12.29 17.15 4.23
CA GLY A 75 -12.55 16.05 3.32
C GLY A 75 -12.92 16.54 1.91
N TYR A 76 -13.85 17.47 1.79
CA TYR A 76 -14.25 18.06 0.51
C TYR A 76 -13.10 18.80 -0.19
N LEU A 77 -12.34 19.59 0.56
CA LEU A 77 -11.18 20.31 0.02
C LEU A 77 -10.13 19.35 -0.52
N ASN A 78 -9.84 18.28 0.18
CA ASN A 78 -8.86 17.30 -0.25
C ASN A 78 -9.33 16.54 -1.50
N ILE A 79 -10.60 16.11 -1.56
CA ILE A 79 -11.17 15.50 -2.75
C ILE A 79 -11.09 16.46 -3.95
N ALA A 80 -11.40 17.73 -3.76
CA ALA A 80 -11.27 18.75 -4.80
C ALA A 80 -9.82 18.91 -5.26
N CYS A 81 -8.86 18.95 -4.33
CA CYS A 81 -7.43 18.99 -4.65
C CYS A 81 -6.97 17.73 -5.38
N MET A 82 -7.40 16.55 -4.95
CA MET A 82 -7.08 15.29 -5.63
C MET A 82 -7.64 15.24 -7.04
N ASN A 83 -8.85 15.77 -7.28
CA ASN A 83 -9.43 15.85 -8.62
C ASN A 83 -8.69 16.85 -9.52
N LEU A 84 -8.25 17.98 -8.97
CA LEU A 84 -7.52 19.01 -9.72
C LEU A 84 -6.08 18.58 -10.05
N PHE A 85 -5.40 17.92 -9.10
CA PHE A 85 -4.00 17.54 -9.20
C PHE A 85 -3.78 16.04 -9.45
N GLY A 86 -4.84 15.25 -9.44
CA GLY A 86 -4.81 13.78 -9.55
C GLY A 86 -4.52 13.25 -10.97
N SER A 87 -3.98 14.09 -11.88
CA SER A 87 -3.51 13.57 -13.16
C SER A 87 -2.36 12.58 -12.96
N ARG A 88 -2.26 11.58 -13.84
CA ARG A 88 -1.14 10.61 -13.82
C ARG A 88 0.22 11.30 -13.76
N ILE A 89 0.36 12.45 -14.42
CA ILE A 89 1.60 13.24 -14.45
C ILE A 89 1.90 13.83 -13.07
N ALA A 90 0.89 14.42 -12.40
CA ALA A 90 1.05 15.00 -11.07
C ALA A 90 1.37 13.92 -10.04
N SER A 91 0.69 12.78 -10.09
CA SER A 91 0.97 11.63 -9.21
C SER A 91 2.37 11.10 -9.43
N TRP A 92 2.80 10.93 -10.68
CA TRP A 92 4.16 10.53 -11.00
C TRP A 92 5.20 11.53 -10.48
N PHE A 93 4.97 12.83 -10.66
CA PHE A 93 5.86 13.88 -10.16
C PHE A 93 5.96 13.85 -8.63
N VAL A 94 4.83 13.77 -7.93
CA VAL A 94 4.78 13.68 -6.46
C VAL A 94 5.55 12.46 -5.99
N MET A 95 5.28 11.29 -6.55
CA MET A 95 5.93 10.04 -6.14
C MET A 95 7.43 10.03 -6.47
N SER A 96 7.82 10.47 -7.67
CA SER A 96 9.22 10.40 -8.11
C SER A 96 10.12 11.50 -7.55
N LYS A 97 9.56 12.63 -7.13
CA LYS A 97 10.33 13.79 -6.64
C LYS A 97 10.19 14.04 -5.15
N LEU A 98 8.95 14.05 -4.64
CA LEU A 98 8.68 14.34 -3.23
C LEU A 98 8.78 13.09 -2.35
N TYR A 99 8.45 11.91 -2.89
CA TYR A 99 8.48 10.65 -2.16
C TYR A 99 9.49 9.64 -2.73
N LYS A 100 10.59 10.15 -3.29
CA LYS A 100 11.64 9.33 -3.93
C LYS A 100 12.19 8.24 -3.00
N ASP A 101 12.43 8.58 -1.74
CA ASP A 101 12.97 7.62 -0.77
C ASP A 101 11.94 6.55 -0.41
N LEU A 102 10.66 6.94 -0.26
CA LEU A 102 9.54 6.01 -0.09
C LEU A 102 9.47 5.01 -1.24
N PHE A 103 9.53 5.47 -2.47
CA PHE A 103 9.49 4.61 -3.65
C PHE A 103 10.70 3.66 -3.69
N LYS A 104 11.88 4.16 -3.38
CA LYS A 104 13.11 3.36 -3.33
C LYS A 104 13.01 2.23 -2.29
N ASP A 105 12.58 2.57 -1.07
CA ASP A 105 12.46 1.63 0.03
C ASP A 105 11.36 0.59 -0.23
N SER A 106 10.22 1.02 -0.79
CA SER A 106 9.14 0.15 -1.25
C SER A 106 9.61 -0.87 -2.26
N MET A 107 10.35 -0.41 -3.27
CA MET A 107 10.88 -1.29 -4.32
C MET A 107 11.96 -2.24 -3.80
N ALA A 108 12.76 -1.81 -2.83
CA ALA A 108 13.75 -2.68 -2.18
C ALA A 108 13.04 -3.81 -1.42
N HIS A 109 12.04 -3.48 -0.61
CA HIS A 109 11.24 -4.45 0.13
C HIS A 109 10.53 -5.45 -0.80
N MET A 110 9.92 -4.97 -1.89
CA MET A 110 9.32 -5.86 -2.89
C MET A 110 10.33 -6.81 -3.55
N ARG A 111 11.55 -6.33 -3.81
CA ARG A 111 12.61 -7.21 -4.35
C ARG A 111 13.04 -8.28 -3.36
N GLU A 112 13.04 -8.00 -2.07
CA GLU A 112 13.34 -8.98 -1.01
C GLU A 112 12.26 -10.06 -0.93
N LEU A 113 10.99 -9.66 -1.00
CA LEU A 113 9.85 -10.58 -0.99
C LEU A 113 9.82 -11.48 -2.23
N ARG A 114 10.38 -11.02 -3.38
CA ARG A 114 10.38 -11.74 -4.67
C ARG A 114 8.99 -12.24 -5.06
N PRO A 115 7.98 -11.37 -5.15
CA PRO A 115 6.64 -11.79 -5.52
C PRO A 115 6.57 -12.22 -6.97
N ASP A 116 5.78 -13.24 -7.27
CA ASP A 116 5.35 -13.58 -8.63
C ASP A 116 4.05 -12.85 -8.98
N CYS A 117 3.27 -12.47 -7.94
CA CYS A 117 2.05 -11.68 -8.09
C CYS A 117 1.88 -10.77 -6.86
N VAL A 118 1.38 -9.55 -7.08
CA VAL A 118 1.02 -8.60 -6.01
C VAL A 118 -0.45 -8.27 -6.14
N VAL A 119 -1.20 -8.41 -5.05
CA VAL A 119 -2.62 -8.06 -4.96
C VAL A 119 -2.77 -6.93 -3.97
N SER A 120 -2.94 -5.71 -4.48
CA SER A 120 -3.06 -4.52 -3.66
C SER A 120 -4.51 -4.01 -3.60
N THR A 121 -4.94 -3.62 -2.41
CA THR A 121 -6.24 -3.01 -2.15
C THR A 121 -6.13 -1.51 -1.81
N HIS A 122 -4.91 -0.99 -1.76
CA HIS A 122 -4.66 0.41 -1.39
C HIS A 122 -3.82 1.13 -2.44
N TRP A 123 -4.19 2.40 -2.74
CA TRP A 123 -3.50 3.19 -3.75
C TRP A 123 -2.01 3.43 -3.44
N ALA A 124 -1.64 3.51 -2.15
CA ALA A 124 -0.27 3.72 -1.71
C ALA A 124 0.65 2.49 -1.94
N THR A 125 0.09 1.35 -2.33
CA THR A 125 0.82 0.11 -2.66
C THR A 125 0.71 -0.26 -4.13
N ASN A 126 0.11 0.62 -4.97
CA ASN A 126 -0.06 0.49 -6.41
C ASN A 126 0.88 1.42 -7.17
N TYR A 127 2.12 1.03 -7.35
CA TYR A 127 3.10 1.78 -8.16
C TYR A 127 3.49 1.01 -9.42
#